data_d3ec7c3637c79c01d03ce8e20f002926
#
_entry.id   d3ec7c3637c79c01d03ce8e20f002926
#
_cell.length_a   1.000
_cell.length_b   1.000
_cell.length_c   1.000
_cell.angle_alpha   90.00
_cell.angle_beta   90.00
_cell.angle_gamma   90.00
#
_symmetry.space_group_name_H-M   'P 1'
#
loop_
_entity.id
_entity.type
_entity.pdbx_description
1 polymer ?
#
loop_
_entity_poly.entity_id
_entity_poly.type
_entity_poly.pdbx_seq_one_letter_code
_entity_poly.pdbx_strand_id
1 'polypeptide(L)'
;MANSRNKNENKVRFDLNKKMKTLNFGKLIIGGPQTIIIAEIADSHNGSVEEAKKLVLAAKEAGADVAKFQIHLPDIEMVAGKVQMWDGDLYEILKRNLFTSEQHKEMMKYCEEIGIEYLCTPFCPTAVDVLEDLGVKAFKTGSGEITNLPHHRKLAKISAKTGKPVIVSTGMCTWEEIADTVKVYEEEGAKENLILTNCTSEYPPNDYSHANLGLIKKLETDFGVIVGQSDHTMDNYTSYAAVALGAKIIEKHFTLSRQQKGPDHFISLEPAMLKDLVDGIRKIEVALADKKSISKEEQTVRDWAFHSVVSINEIKKGEIFSIDNLIPKRPGSGIPAKFLDQLYADELIGKKAARDLPANTILSWEDVAK
;
A
#
# COMPACT_ATOMS: atom_id res chain seq x y z
N MET A 1 -46.14 26.59 6.53
CA MET A 1 -44.69 26.86 6.32
C MET A 1 -43.95 25.55 6.37
N ALA A 2 -43.67 25.01 5.21
CA ALA A 2 -43.04 23.67 5.08
C ALA A 2 -41.54 23.82 5.03
N ASN A 3 -40.82 23.19 5.99
CA ASN A 3 -39.36 23.13 6.04
C ASN A 3 -38.85 22.07 5.06
N SER A 4 -38.33 22.51 3.93
CA SER A 4 -37.58 21.67 3.00
C SER A 4 -36.19 21.38 3.60
N ARG A 5 -35.97 20.17 4.15
CA ARG A 5 -34.63 19.64 4.46
C ARG A 5 -33.98 19.15 3.17
N ASN A 6 -33.05 19.96 2.68
CA ASN A 6 -32.11 19.55 1.62
C ASN A 6 -31.19 18.45 2.17
N LYS A 7 -31.44 17.22 1.76
CA LYS A 7 -30.49 16.10 1.96
C LYS A 7 -29.55 16.05 0.75
N ASN A 8 -28.44 16.75 0.82
CA ASN A 8 -27.30 16.46 -0.03
C ASN A 8 -26.58 15.20 0.52
N GLU A 9 -27.08 14.04 0.13
CA GLU A 9 -26.31 12.80 0.27
C GLU A 9 -25.26 12.78 -0.85
N ASN A 10 -24.04 13.19 -0.53
CA ASN A 10 -22.87 12.91 -1.35
C ASN A 10 -22.63 11.40 -1.36
N LYS A 11 -23.30 10.69 -2.27
CA LYS A 11 -22.96 9.31 -2.61
C LYS A 11 -21.60 9.34 -3.30
N VAL A 12 -20.53 9.01 -2.59
CA VAL A 12 -19.24 8.64 -3.18
C VAL A 12 -19.50 7.40 -4.03
N ARG A 13 -19.73 7.60 -5.33
CA ARG A 13 -19.73 6.50 -6.30
C ARG A 13 -18.29 6.10 -6.51
N PHE A 14 -17.91 4.93 -6.00
CA PHE A 14 -16.68 4.27 -6.42
C PHE A 14 -16.82 3.94 -7.90
N ASP A 15 -16.05 4.63 -8.73
CA ASP A 15 -15.94 4.31 -10.14
C ASP A 15 -15.01 3.08 -10.29
N LEU A 16 -15.59 1.89 -10.26
CA LEU A 16 -14.90 0.60 -10.40
C LEU A 16 -14.19 0.42 -11.76
N ASN A 17 -14.38 1.36 -12.70
CA ASN A 17 -13.78 1.33 -14.04
C ASN A 17 -12.57 2.25 -14.20
N LYS A 18 -12.14 2.96 -13.16
CA LYS A 18 -10.93 3.79 -13.25
C LYS A 18 -9.72 2.87 -13.41
N LYS A 19 -9.21 2.73 -14.64
CA LYS A 19 -7.97 1.99 -14.94
C LYS A 19 -6.89 2.46 -13.98
N MET A 20 -6.39 1.55 -13.15
CA MET A 20 -5.33 1.89 -12.19
C MET A 20 -4.14 2.44 -12.98
N LYS A 21 -3.66 3.62 -12.56
CA LYS A 21 -2.48 4.26 -13.14
C LYS A 21 -1.25 3.42 -12.77
N THR A 22 -0.39 3.17 -13.75
CA THR A 22 0.85 2.43 -13.53
C THR A 22 2.04 3.17 -14.13
N LEU A 23 3.21 3.05 -13.49
CA LEU A 23 4.46 3.62 -13.94
C LEU A 23 5.55 2.55 -13.97
N ASN A 24 6.40 2.60 -14.98
CA ASN A 24 7.54 1.68 -15.08
C ASN A 24 8.72 2.23 -14.27
N PHE A 25 9.30 1.37 -13.43
CA PHE A 25 10.54 1.63 -12.71
C PHE A 25 11.48 0.42 -12.94
N GLY A 26 12.31 0.51 -13.94
CA GLY A 26 13.13 -0.63 -14.35
C GLY A 26 12.27 -1.84 -14.73
N LYS A 27 12.43 -2.93 -13.99
CA LYS A 27 11.63 -4.16 -14.15
C LYS A 27 10.33 -4.14 -13.33
N LEU A 28 10.16 -3.12 -12.49
CA LEU A 28 9.01 -2.99 -11.59
C LEU A 28 7.89 -2.17 -12.22
N ILE A 29 6.66 -2.41 -11.74
CA ILE A 29 5.47 -1.65 -12.13
C ILE A 29 4.87 -1.04 -10.88
N ILE A 30 5.06 0.27 -10.68
CA ILE A 30 4.46 1.03 -9.57
C ILE A 30 2.96 1.21 -9.88
N GLY A 31 2.08 1.03 -8.90
CA GLY A 31 0.63 1.09 -9.10
C GLY A 31 0.04 -0.23 -9.62
N GLY A 32 0.87 -1.25 -9.83
CA GLY A 32 0.46 -2.61 -10.15
C GLY A 32 -0.20 -3.34 -8.96
N PRO A 33 -0.42 -4.66 -9.11
CA PRO A 33 -1.04 -5.47 -8.04
C PRO A 33 -0.15 -5.61 -6.82
N GLN A 34 1.18 -5.55 -6.98
CA GLN A 34 2.14 -5.65 -5.90
C GLN A 34 2.60 -4.27 -5.44
N THR A 35 2.71 -4.09 -4.13
CA THR A 35 3.33 -2.94 -3.48
C THR A 35 4.85 -3.06 -3.60
N ILE A 36 5.52 -2.01 -4.02
CA ILE A 36 6.98 -1.97 -4.12
C ILE A 36 7.56 -1.67 -2.74
N ILE A 37 8.52 -2.49 -2.32
CA ILE A 37 9.18 -2.39 -1.02
C ILE A 37 10.59 -1.87 -1.22
N ILE A 38 10.85 -0.67 -0.67
CA ILE A 38 12.13 0.03 -0.74
C ILE A 38 12.86 -0.14 0.59
N ALA A 39 14.02 -0.79 0.54
CA ALA A 39 14.97 -0.80 1.64
C ALA A 39 15.85 0.44 1.55
N GLU A 40 15.63 1.40 2.44
CA GLU A 40 16.45 2.62 2.54
C GLU A 40 17.74 2.32 3.29
N ILE A 41 18.83 2.23 2.55
CA ILE A 41 20.17 1.99 3.09
C ILE A 41 20.74 3.28 3.68
N ALA A 42 20.40 4.44 3.06
CA ALA A 42 20.89 5.76 3.50
C ALA A 42 22.40 5.72 3.86
N ASP A 43 22.75 6.18 5.05
CA ASP A 43 24.14 6.21 5.55
C ASP A 43 24.58 4.90 6.27
N SER A 44 23.75 3.85 6.31
CA SER A 44 24.07 2.59 6.98
C SER A 44 25.32 1.89 6.43
N HIS A 45 25.80 2.28 5.25
CA HIS A 45 27.03 1.77 4.67
C HIS A 45 28.32 2.45 5.21
N ASN A 46 28.20 3.53 6.01
CA ASN A 46 29.34 4.25 6.61
C ASN A 46 30.48 4.57 5.62
N GLY A 47 30.17 4.93 4.36
CA GLY A 47 31.14 5.21 3.30
C GLY A 47 31.82 4.00 2.68
N SER A 48 31.47 2.76 3.07
CA SER A 48 32.08 1.53 2.58
C SER A 48 31.25 0.86 1.49
N VAL A 49 31.80 0.68 0.29
CA VAL A 49 31.18 -0.06 -0.83
C VAL A 49 30.95 -1.52 -0.47
N GLU A 50 31.88 -2.15 0.25
CA GLU A 50 31.72 -3.55 0.66
C GLU A 50 30.60 -3.73 1.68
N GLU A 51 30.42 -2.79 2.59
CA GLU A 51 29.28 -2.82 3.53
C GLU A 51 27.97 -2.55 2.80
N ALA A 52 27.95 -1.62 1.84
CA ALA A 52 26.81 -1.37 0.98
C ALA A 52 26.37 -2.60 0.20
N LYS A 53 27.31 -3.37 -0.36
CA LYS A 53 27.01 -4.64 -1.06
C LYS A 53 26.37 -5.66 -0.12
N LYS A 54 26.85 -5.79 1.11
CA LYS A 54 26.23 -6.68 2.11
C LYS A 54 24.81 -6.26 2.45
N LEU A 55 24.58 -4.95 2.64
CA LEU A 55 23.25 -4.38 2.89
C LEU A 55 22.29 -4.67 1.71
N VAL A 56 22.74 -4.42 0.48
CA VAL A 56 21.93 -4.67 -0.73
C VAL A 56 21.60 -6.15 -0.86
N LEU A 57 22.57 -7.04 -0.64
CA LEU A 57 22.34 -8.49 -0.69
C LEU A 57 21.31 -8.92 0.38
N ALA A 58 21.49 -8.49 1.62
CA ALA A 58 20.57 -8.82 2.71
C ALA A 58 19.14 -8.26 2.46
N ALA A 59 19.02 -7.04 1.89
CA ALA A 59 17.73 -6.49 1.50
C ALA A 59 17.06 -7.34 0.40
N LYS A 60 17.84 -7.79 -0.60
CA LYS A 60 17.37 -8.69 -1.66
C LYS A 60 16.91 -10.03 -1.11
N GLU A 61 17.68 -10.65 -0.23
CA GLU A 61 17.35 -11.93 0.40
C GLU A 61 16.11 -11.83 1.31
N ALA A 62 15.90 -10.68 1.94
CA ALA A 62 14.68 -10.38 2.67
C ALA A 62 13.45 -10.15 1.76
N GLY A 63 13.66 -9.98 0.44
CA GLY A 63 12.61 -9.83 -0.55
C GLY A 63 12.25 -8.38 -0.91
N ALA A 64 13.08 -7.40 -0.55
CA ALA A 64 12.91 -6.02 -1.02
C ALA A 64 13.02 -5.93 -2.56
N ASP A 65 12.26 -5.03 -3.14
CA ASP A 65 12.23 -4.79 -4.58
C ASP A 65 13.30 -3.76 -5.00
N VAL A 66 13.64 -2.84 -4.09
CA VAL A 66 14.52 -1.68 -4.34
C VAL A 66 15.50 -1.51 -3.18
N ALA A 67 16.77 -1.28 -3.49
CA ALA A 67 17.77 -0.76 -2.56
C ALA A 67 17.97 0.74 -2.83
N LYS A 68 17.73 1.57 -1.80
CA LYS A 68 17.82 3.03 -1.94
C LYS A 68 19.04 3.58 -1.23
N PHE A 69 19.69 4.52 -1.90
CA PHE A 69 20.85 5.28 -1.45
C PHE A 69 20.56 6.77 -1.45
N GLN A 70 21.53 7.53 -1.01
CA GLN A 70 21.52 8.99 -1.00
C GLN A 70 22.78 9.49 -1.70
N ILE A 71 22.65 10.58 -2.48
CA ILE A 71 23.80 11.28 -3.03
C ILE A 71 23.84 12.69 -2.47
N HIS A 72 24.87 12.95 -1.70
CA HIS A 72 25.13 14.22 -1.06
C HIS A 72 26.29 14.94 -1.75
N LEU A 73 26.14 16.26 -1.91
CA LEU A 73 27.19 17.18 -2.33
C LEU A 73 27.29 18.29 -1.26
N PRO A 74 27.88 18.01 -0.07
CA PRO A 74 27.75 18.87 1.10
C PRO A 74 28.16 20.32 0.87
N ASP A 75 29.19 20.55 0.05
CA ASP A 75 29.66 21.91 -0.31
C ASP A 75 28.63 22.71 -1.13
N ILE A 76 27.60 22.05 -1.72
CA ILE A 76 26.57 22.66 -2.56
C ILE A 76 25.23 22.70 -1.88
N GLU A 77 24.90 21.69 -1.07
CA GLU A 77 23.57 21.51 -0.50
C GLU A 77 23.40 22.14 0.89
N MET A 78 24.48 22.40 1.62
CA MET A 78 24.37 22.94 2.98
C MET A 78 25.49 23.91 3.36
N VAL A 79 25.23 24.69 4.42
CA VAL A 79 26.22 25.58 5.03
C VAL A 79 26.91 24.85 6.17
N ALA A 80 28.23 24.66 6.05
CA ALA A 80 29.04 23.96 7.06
C ALA A 80 28.91 24.60 8.46
N GLY A 81 28.90 23.77 9.50
CA GLY A 81 28.84 24.19 10.90
C GLY A 81 27.49 24.74 11.36
N LYS A 82 26.43 24.61 10.57
CA LYS A 82 25.09 25.14 10.90
C LYS A 82 24.09 24.10 11.40
N VAL A 83 24.33 22.82 11.11
CA VAL A 83 23.45 21.74 11.54
C VAL A 83 24.20 20.77 12.43
N GLN A 84 23.87 20.79 13.72
CA GLN A 84 24.44 19.88 14.69
C GLN A 84 23.54 18.68 14.93
N MET A 85 24.10 17.51 14.79
CA MET A 85 23.48 16.24 15.12
C MET A 85 24.09 15.71 16.43
N TRP A 86 23.51 14.63 16.97
CA TRP A 86 24.03 13.95 18.16
C TRP A 86 25.47 13.39 18.01
N ASP A 87 25.92 13.13 16.77
CA ASP A 87 27.25 12.58 16.43
C ASP A 87 28.17 13.64 15.79
N GLY A 88 27.84 14.92 15.88
CA GLY A 88 28.65 16.03 15.38
C GLY A 88 27.98 16.89 14.34
N ASP A 89 28.76 17.64 13.57
CA ASP A 89 28.27 18.46 12.46
C ASP A 89 27.81 17.58 11.30
N LEU A 90 26.56 17.72 10.86
CA LEU A 90 25.99 16.97 9.76
C LEU A 90 26.82 17.09 8.48
N TYR A 91 27.36 18.27 8.19
CA TYR A 91 28.23 18.46 7.02
C TYR A 91 29.44 17.52 7.03
N GLU A 92 30.11 17.37 8.19
CA GLU A 92 31.28 16.48 8.32
C GLU A 92 30.87 14.99 8.28
N ILE A 93 29.69 14.65 8.83
CA ILE A 93 29.14 13.29 8.77
C ILE A 93 28.89 12.89 7.33
N LEU A 94 28.17 13.74 6.56
CA LEU A 94 27.86 13.47 5.15
C LEU A 94 29.15 13.38 4.32
N LYS A 95 30.10 14.32 4.55
CA LYS A 95 31.38 14.33 3.83
C LYS A 95 32.22 13.07 4.03
N ARG A 96 32.12 12.46 5.20
CA ARG A 96 32.80 11.18 5.52
C ARG A 96 32.14 9.97 4.87
N ASN A 97 30.80 10.00 4.71
CA ASN A 97 30.02 8.85 4.28
C ASN A 97 29.65 8.86 2.77
N LEU A 98 29.87 9.99 2.07
CA LEU A 98 29.47 10.12 0.67
C LEU A 98 30.16 9.11 -0.23
N PHE A 99 29.43 8.67 -1.25
CA PHE A 99 29.97 7.90 -2.37
C PHE A 99 30.35 8.81 -3.55
N THR A 100 31.42 8.48 -4.24
CA THR A 100 31.72 9.09 -5.55
C THR A 100 30.75 8.58 -6.62
N SER A 101 30.70 9.28 -7.76
CA SER A 101 29.89 8.85 -8.91
C SER A 101 30.28 7.43 -9.38
N GLU A 102 31.56 7.07 -9.33
CA GLU A 102 32.06 5.75 -9.69
C GLU A 102 31.56 4.68 -8.72
N GLN A 103 31.52 4.98 -7.41
CA GLN A 103 30.99 4.06 -6.39
C GLN A 103 29.48 3.89 -6.54
N HIS A 104 28.72 4.95 -6.83
CA HIS A 104 27.31 4.83 -7.18
C HIS A 104 27.10 3.95 -8.42
N LYS A 105 27.90 4.14 -9.47
CA LYS A 105 27.87 3.29 -10.67
C LYS A 105 28.18 1.82 -10.37
N GLU A 106 29.15 1.57 -9.48
CA GLU A 106 29.46 0.21 -9.02
C GLU A 106 28.27 -0.42 -8.29
N MET A 107 27.60 0.35 -7.41
CA MET A 107 26.42 -0.15 -6.70
C MET A 107 25.24 -0.39 -7.64
N MET A 108 25.00 0.49 -8.64
CA MET A 108 23.97 0.26 -9.67
C MET A 108 24.20 -1.06 -10.41
N LYS A 109 25.45 -1.31 -10.82
CA LYS A 109 25.83 -2.57 -11.49
C LYS A 109 25.62 -3.77 -10.58
N TYR A 110 26.03 -3.70 -9.33
CA TYR A 110 25.82 -4.77 -8.36
C TYR A 110 24.33 -5.06 -8.12
N CYS A 111 23.51 -4.03 -7.96
CA CYS A 111 22.06 -4.19 -7.85
C CYS A 111 21.46 -4.90 -9.08
N GLU A 112 21.91 -4.54 -10.29
CA GLU A 112 21.47 -5.18 -11.54
C GLU A 112 21.87 -6.67 -11.59
N GLU A 113 23.09 -6.98 -11.21
CA GLU A 113 23.64 -8.35 -11.17
C GLU A 113 22.84 -9.28 -10.26
N ILE A 114 22.44 -8.80 -9.06
CA ILE A 114 21.67 -9.61 -8.11
C ILE A 114 20.13 -9.48 -8.30
N GLY A 115 19.70 -8.62 -9.20
CA GLY A 115 18.28 -8.49 -9.56
C GLY A 115 17.42 -7.73 -8.54
N ILE A 116 17.94 -6.64 -7.97
CA ILE A 116 17.20 -5.63 -7.19
C ILE A 116 17.31 -4.28 -7.92
N GLU A 117 16.27 -3.43 -7.90
CA GLU A 117 16.37 -2.12 -8.54
C GLU A 117 17.13 -1.13 -7.63
N TYR A 118 17.93 -0.28 -8.25
CA TYR A 118 18.65 0.79 -7.59
C TYR A 118 17.84 2.08 -7.60
N LEU A 119 17.76 2.78 -6.49
CA LEU A 119 17.16 4.11 -6.35
C LEU A 119 18.12 5.01 -5.58
N CYS A 120 18.10 6.31 -5.85
CA CYS A 120 18.92 7.28 -5.13
C CYS A 120 18.18 8.61 -4.93
N THR A 121 18.39 9.21 -3.75
CA THR A 121 17.86 10.54 -3.40
C THR A 121 18.92 11.60 -3.65
N PRO A 122 18.75 12.53 -4.63
CA PRO A 122 19.61 13.70 -4.76
C PRO A 122 19.14 14.82 -3.80
N PHE A 123 20.06 15.45 -3.09
CA PHE A 123 19.76 16.54 -2.14
C PHE A 123 20.03 17.95 -2.70
N CYS A 124 20.45 18.06 -3.96
CA CYS A 124 20.56 19.35 -4.64
C CYS A 124 20.40 19.18 -6.16
N PRO A 125 20.13 20.28 -6.89
CA PRO A 125 19.97 20.21 -8.35
C PRO A 125 21.19 19.67 -9.10
N THR A 126 22.41 19.83 -8.59
CA THR A 126 23.63 19.28 -9.19
C THR A 126 23.69 17.74 -9.02
N ALA A 127 23.25 17.23 -7.88
CA ALA A 127 23.14 15.80 -7.63
C ALA A 127 22.14 15.13 -8.59
N VAL A 128 21.09 15.84 -9.02
CA VAL A 128 20.16 15.35 -10.07
C VAL A 128 20.88 15.13 -11.39
N ASP A 129 21.78 16.05 -11.81
CA ASP A 129 22.56 15.88 -13.04
C ASP A 129 23.44 14.63 -12.97
N VAL A 130 24.12 14.43 -11.84
CA VAL A 130 24.96 13.25 -11.62
C VAL A 130 24.16 11.96 -11.78
N LEU A 131 22.97 11.88 -11.14
CA LEU A 131 22.12 10.70 -11.25
C LEU A 131 21.54 10.51 -12.65
N GLU A 132 21.22 11.60 -13.37
CA GLU A 132 20.77 11.51 -14.76
C GLU A 132 21.87 10.97 -15.68
N ASP A 133 23.12 11.46 -15.51
CA ASP A 133 24.30 10.99 -16.25
C ASP A 133 24.63 9.51 -15.93
N LEU A 134 24.38 9.06 -14.70
CA LEU A 134 24.51 7.65 -14.32
C LEU A 134 23.39 6.77 -14.91
N GLY A 135 22.32 7.37 -15.40
CA GLY A 135 21.21 6.65 -16.03
C GLY A 135 20.24 5.99 -15.06
N VAL A 136 19.99 6.59 -13.88
CA VAL A 136 18.96 6.08 -12.94
C VAL A 136 17.59 6.00 -13.61
N LYS A 137 16.78 5.04 -13.17
CA LYS A 137 15.47 4.75 -13.78
C LYS A 137 14.31 5.48 -13.09
N ALA A 138 14.52 6.04 -11.90
CA ALA A 138 13.58 6.82 -11.12
C ALA A 138 14.34 7.74 -10.17
N PHE A 139 13.65 8.72 -9.60
CA PHE A 139 14.20 9.63 -8.59
C PHE A 139 13.38 9.55 -7.30
N LYS A 140 14.03 9.83 -6.18
CA LYS A 140 13.39 10.03 -4.87
C LYS A 140 13.77 11.41 -4.34
N THR A 141 12.86 12.09 -3.64
CA THR A 141 13.20 13.28 -2.86
C THR A 141 12.88 13.07 -1.39
N GLY A 142 13.76 13.51 -0.52
CA GLY A 142 13.51 13.55 0.93
C GLY A 142 12.42 14.56 1.27
N SER A 143 11.85 14.46 2.47
CA SER A 143 10.86 15.43 2.97
C SER A 143 11.45 16.85 3.12
N GLY A 144 12.75 16.97 3.36
CA GLY A 144 13.43 18.27 3.44
C GLY A 144 13.41 19.06 2.13
N GLU A 145 13.18 18.39 1.00
CA GLU A 145 13.20 19.02 -0.31
C GLU A 145 11.83 19.56 -0.74
N ILE A 146 10.75 19.33 0.02
CA ILE A 146 9.36 19.63 -0.43
C ILE A 146 9.19 21.10 -0.85
N THR A 147 9.83 22.03 -0.18
CA THR A 147 9.77 23.47 -0.50
C THR A 147 10.87 23.93 -1.48
N ASN A 148 11.80 23.05 -1.86
CA ASN A 148 12.85 23.34 -2.83
C ASN A 148 12.28 23.25 -4.25
N LEU A 149 11.37 24.16 -4.61
CA LEU A 149 10.69 24.17 -5.89
C LEU A 149 11.65 24.22 -7.10
N PRO A 150 12.81 24.91 -7.07
CA PRO A 150 13.80 24.81 -8.16
C PRO A 150 14.32 23.39 -8.38
N HIS A 151 14.54 22.62 -7.30
CA HIS A 151 14.95 21.22 -7.37
C HIS A 151 13.84 20.36 -7.99
N HIS A 152 12.59 20.49 -7.50
CA HIS A 152 11.44 19.80 -8.04
C HIS A 152 11.18 20.14 -9.51
N ARG A 153 11.35 21.41 -9.92
CA ARG A 153 11.18 21.83 -11.31
C ARG A 153 12.19 21.17 -12.24
N LYS A 154 13.43 21.00 -11.79
CA LYS A 154 14.45 20.25 -12.55
C LYS A 154 14.06 18.78 -12.72
N LEU A 155 13.67 18.11 -11.63
CA LEU A 155 13.18 16.73 -11.66
C LEU A 155 11.95 16.58 -12.56
N ALA A 156 10.99 17.49 -12.47
CA ALA A 156 9.78 17.48 -13.29
C ALA A 156 10.08 17.59 -14.78
N LYS A 157 11.00 18.48 -15.18
CA LYS A 157 11.45 18.60 -16.59
C LYS A 157 12.09 17.33 -17.14
N ILE A 158 12.94 16.68 -16.34
CA ILE A 158 13.55 15.40 -16.71
C ILE A 158 12.46 14.32 -16.82
N SER A 159 11.59 14.24 -15.83
CA SER A 159 10.50 13.28 -15.78
C SER A 159 9.52 13.44 -16.95
N ALA A 160 9.13 14.67 -17.30
CA ALA A 160 8.27 14.94 -18.46
C ALA A 160 8.89 14.44 -19.76
N LYS A 161 10.22 14.61 -19.91
CA LYS A 161 10.97 14.20 -21.13
C LYS A 161 11.19 12.69 -21.20
N THR A 162 11.42 12.03 -20.07
CA THR A 162 11.93 10.64 -20.03
C THR A 162 10.86 9.63 -19.57
N GLY A 163 9.78 10.08 -18.93
CA GLY A 163 8.78 9.23 -18.28
C GLY A 163 9.25 8.61 -16.95
N LYS A 164 10.44 8.99 -16.44
CA LYS A 164 10.98 8.46 -15.18
C LYS A 164 10.07 8.86 -14.01
N PRO A 165 9.67 7.93 -13.14
CA PRO A 165 8.94 8.23 -11.92
C PRO A 165 9.73 9.11 -10.96
N VAL A 166 9.04 10.02 -10.27
CA VAL A 166 9.60 10.81 -9.16
C VAL A 166 8.78 10.54 -7.91
N ILE A 167 9.41 9.99 -6.88
CA ILE A 167 8.80 9.68 -5.58
C ILE A 167 9.15 10.82 -4.63
N VAL A 168 8.14 11.51 -4.11
CA VAL A 168 8.28 12.67 -3.23
C VAL A 168 7.74 12.35 -1.84
N SER A 169 8.59 12.45 -0.82
CA SER A 169 8.16 12.32 0.58
C SER A 169 7.58 13.64 1.10
N THR A 170 6.48 13.53 1.90
CA THR A 170 5.69 14.69 2.36
C THR A 170 5.73 14.86 3.89
N GLY A 171 6.84 14.53 4.55
CA GLY A 171 7.04 14.79 5.97
C GLY A 171 7.36 16.27 6.25
N MET A 172 7.10 16.73 7.47
CA MET A 172 7.44 18.08 7.95
C MET A 172 6.84 19.25 7.15
N CYS A 173 5.85 19.04 6.32
CA CYS A 173 5.29 20.06 5.45
C CYS A 173 3.80 20.27 5.68
N THR A 174 3.31 21.43 5.25
CA THR A 174 1.88 21.75 5.20
C THR A 174 1.23 21.21 3.93
N TRP A 175 -0.10 21.20 3.91
CA TRP A 175 -0.85 20.75 2.72
C TRP A 175 -0.64 21.70 1.53
N GLU A 176 -0.48 22.99 1.80
CA GLU A 176 -0.20 24.03 0.79
C GLU A 176 1.17 23.82 0.15
N GLU A 177 2.19 23.48 0.94
CA GLU A 177 3.56 23.20 0.42
C GLU A 177 3.57 21.95 -0.47
N ILE A 178 2.77 20.91 -0.13
CA ILE A 178 2.58 19.76 -1.02
C ILE A 178 1.91 20.21 -2.32
N ALA A 179 0.85 21.02 -2.23
CA ALA A 179 0.13 21.51 -3.40
C ALA A 179 1.01 22.35 -4.32
N ASP A 180 1.89 23.20 -3.78
CA ASP A 180 2.86 23.99 -4.56
C ASP A 180 3.83 23.07 -5.30
N THR A 181 4.32 22.03 -4.64
CA THR A 181 5.18 21.03 -5.28
C THR A 181 4.45 20.28 -6.39
N VAL A 182 3.24 19.79 -6.15
CA VAL A 182 2.41 19.12 -7.19
C VAL A 182 2.18 20.03 -8.38
N LYS A 183 1.90 21.33 -8.14
CA LYS A 183 1.72 22.32 -9.19
C LYS A 183 2.94 22.46 -10.10
N VAL A 184 4.15 22.37 -9.55
CA VAL A 184 5.39 22.36 -10.36
C VAL A 184 5.39 21.20 -11.35
N TYR A 185 4.98 19.99 -10.92
CA TYR A 185 4.89 18.83 -11.82
C TYR A 185 3.75 18.97 -12.83
N GLU A 186 2.64 19.62 -12.46
CA GLU A 186 1.55 19.95 -13.42
C GLU A 186 2.02 20.92 -14.50
N GLU A 187 2.70 22.00 -14.12
CA GLU A 187 3.20 23.02 -15.03
C GLU A 187 4.22 22.47 -16.02
N GLU A 188 5.07 21.53 -15.60
CA GLU A 188 6.07 20.90 -16.45
C GLU A 188 5.53 19.67 -17.22
N GLY A 189 4.26 19.29 -17.02
CA GLY A 189 3.64 18.14 -17.70
C GLY A 189 4.11 16.78 -17.18
N ALA A 190 4.60 16.70 -15.95
CA ALA A 190 5.14 15.49 -15.31
C ALA A 190 4.27 14.91 -14.18
N LYS A 191 3.09 15.50 -13.92
CA LYS A 191 2.19 15.03 -12.83
C LYS A 191 1.87 13.54 -12.94
N GLU A 192 1.77 13.04 -14.16
CA GLU A 192 1.47 11.62 -14.39
C GLU A 192 2.57 10.67 -13.88
N ASN A 193 3.78 11.16 -13.70
CA ASN A 193 4.94 10.40 -13.21
C ASN A 193 5.23 10.67 -11.73
N LEU A 194 4.44 11.54 -11.07
CA LEU A 194 4.61 11.90 -9.67
C LEU A 194 3.96 10.86 -8.77
N ILE A 195 4.68 10.50 -7.70
CA ILE A 195 4.21 9.66 -6.61
C ILE A 195 4.43 10.41 -5.31
N LEU A 196 3.42 10.47 -4.44
CA LEU A 196 3.55 11.07 -3.13
C LEU A 196 3.57 9.99 -2.04
N THR A 197 4.52 10.06 -1.12
CA THR A 197 4.53 9.17 0.04
C THR A 197 4.19 9.97 1.30
N ASN A 198 3.15 9.52 2.03
CA ASN A 198 2.94 9.97 3.39
C ASN A 198 4.19 9.66 4.21
N CYS A 199 4.63 10.60 5.03
CA CYS A 199 5.85 10.47 5.82
C CYS A 199 5.72 11.25 7.12
N THR A 200 6.22 10.67 8.21
CA THR A 200 6.43 11.35 9.48
C THR A 200 7.92 11.39 9.75
N SER A 201 8.51 12.59 9.75
CA SER A 201 9.97 12.77 9.92
C SER A 201 10.35 12.85 11.40
N GLU A 202 9.88 11.91 12.17
CA GLU A 202 10.35 11.58 13.52
C GLU A 202 11.12 10.26 13.47
N TYR A 203 12.24 10.15 14.16
CA TYR A 203 13.17 9.04 14.04
C TYR A 203 13.47 8.36 15.38
N PRO A 204 12.59 7.48 15.92
CA PRO A 204 11.25 7.11 15.42
C PRO A 204 10.15 8.04 15.89
N PRO A 205 8.91 7.94 15.35
CA PRO A 205 7.74 8.59 15.93
C PRO A 205 7.49 8.11 17.37
N ASN A 206 7.33 9.06 18.29
CA ASN A 206 7.05 8.78 19.70
C ASN A 206 5.59 8.36 19.94
N ASP A 207 4.68 8.75 19.03
CA ASP A 207 3.26 8.45 19.06
C ASP A 207 2.78 8.02 17.67
N TYR A 208 2.11 6.87 17.60
CA TYR A 208 1.53 6.36 16.36
C TYR A 208 0.48 7.29 15.74
N SER A 209 -0.15 8.17 16.53
CA SER A 209 -1.06 9.18 15.98
C SER A 209 -0.37 10.12 14.97
N HIS A 210 0.95 10.32 15.11
CA HIS A 210 1.74 11.14 14.19
C HIS A 210 1.94 10.48 12.81
N ALA A 211 1.70 9.17 12.67
CA ALA A 211 1.78 8.49 11.38
C ALA A 211 0.72 8.95 10.37
N ASN A 212 -0.40 9.51 10.86
CA ASN A 212 -1.43 10.17 10.05
C ASN A 212 -1.83 9.37 8.79
N LEU A 213 -1.99 8.06 8.90
CA LEU A 213 -2.21 7.14 7.76
C LEU A 213 -3.43 7.52 6.89
N GLY A 214 -4.41 8.23 7.46
CA GLY A 214 -5.54 8.78 6.70
C GLY A 214 -5.14 9.71 5.56
N LEU A 215 -3.94 10.33 5.63
CA LEU A 215 -3.42 11.20 4.58
C LEU A 215 -3.10 10.44 3.29
N ILE A 216 -2.81 9.14 3.34
CA ILE A 216 -2.57 8.31 2.15
C ILE A 216 -3.75 8.43 1.18
N LYS A 217 -4.97 8.23 1.70
CA LYS A 217 -6.18 8.34 0.86
C LYS A 217 -6.47 9.77 0.44
N LYS A 218 -6.16 10.74 1.30
CA LYS A 218 -6.34 12.16 0.99
C LYS A 218 -5.38 12.63 -0.10
N LEU A 219 -4.10 12.23 -0.06
CA LEU A 219 -3.11 12.50 -1.12
C LEU A 219 -3.57 11.94 -2.47
N GLU A 220 -4.05 10.70 -2.50
CA GLU A 220 -4.59 10.09 -3.72
C GLU A 220 -5.80 10.87 -4.26
N THR A 221 -6.74 11.22 -3.38
CA THR A 221 -8.01 11.85 -3.79
C THR A 221 -7.80 13.28 -4.25
N ASP A 222 -7.04 14.09 -3.50
CA ASP A 222 -6.90 15.52 -3.76
C ASP A 222 -5.95 15.81 -4.92
N PHE A 223 -4.89 15.00 -5.07
CA PHE A 223 -3.88 15.23 -6.11
C PHE A 223 -3.98 14.28 -7.31
N GLY A 224 -4.69 13.17 -7.20
CA GLY A 224 -4.88 12.22 -8.30
C GLY A 224 -3.60 11.50 -8.72
N VAL A 225 -2.67 11.28 -7.80
CA VAL A 225 -1.37 10.63 -8.01
C VAL A 225 -1.32 9.26 -7.36
N ILE A 226 -0.33 8.43 -7.71
CA ILE A 226 -0.03 7.21 -6.97
C ILE A 226 0.52 7.59 -5.59
N VAL A 227 0.15 6.83 -4.56
CA VAL A 227 0.54 7.11 -3.19
C VAL A 227 1.33 5.97 -2.58
N GLY A 228 2.15 6.30 -1.58
CA GLY A 228 2.95 5.37 -0.80
C GLY A 228 3.11 5.82 0.65
N GLN A 229 3.94 5.11 1.39
CA GLN A 229 4.35 5.41 2.77
C GLN A 229 5.87 5.35 2.88
N SER A 230 6.49 6.40 3.40
CA SER A 230 7.86 6.40 3.92
C SER A 230 7.77 6.37 5.43
N ASP A 231 8.18 5.26 6.04
CA ASP A 231 7.81 4.90 7.40
C ASP A 231 9.03 4.78 8.32
N HIS A 232 9.05 5.58 9.39
CA HIS A 232 10.10 5.61 10.39
C HIS A 232 9.72 4.94 11.73
N THR A 233 8.55 4.27 11.79
CA THR A 233 8.21 3.46 12.97
C THR A 233 9.14 2.26 13.11
N MET A 234 9.33 1.76 14.33
CA MET A 234 10.27 0.67 14.60
C MET A 234 9.73 -0.72 14.30
N ASP A 235 8.47 -0.83 13.90
CA ASP A 235 7.78 -2.07 13.54
C ASP A 235 7.09 -1.96 12.17
N ASN A 236 6.20 -2.91 11.84
CA ASN A 236 5.59 -3.03 10.53
C ASN A 236 4.10 -2.64 10.49
N TYR A 237 3.48 -2.25 11.62
CA TYR A 237 2.02 -2.05 11.69
C TYR A 237 1.53 -0.92 10.81
N THR A 238 2.20 0.22 10.82
CA THR A 238 1.87 1.37 9.97
C THR A 238 2.04 1.06 8.49
N SER A 239 3.08 0.32 8.12
CA SER A 239 3.31 -0.13 6.74
C SER A 239 2.23 -1.09 6.25
N TYR A 240 1.80 -2.05 7.07
CA TYR A 240 0.69 -2.96 6.75
C TYR A 240 -0.63 -2.20 6.56
N ALA A 241 -0.92 -1.27 7.48
CA ALA A 241 -2.10 -0.43 7.38
C ALA A 241 -2.06 0.48 6.14
N ALA A 242 -0.90 1.03 5.79
CA ALA A 242 -0.71 1.84 4.60
C ALA A 242 -1.04 1.08 3.32
N VAL A 243 -0.59 -0.17 3.19
CA VAL A 243 -0.95 -1.04 2.05
C VAL A 243 -2.46 -1.26 1.98
N ALA A 244 -3.11 -1.54 3.10
CA ALA A 244 -4.57 -1.70 3.16
C ALA A 244 -5.32 -0.40 2.77
N LEU A 245 -4.71 0.77 2.98
CA LEU A 245 -5.24 2.09 2.59
C LEU A 245 -4.92 2.46 1.13
N GLY A 246 -4.19 1.61 0.40
CA GLY A 246 -3.92 1.79 -1.03
C GLY A 246 -2.50 2.24 -1.38
N ALA A 247 -1.58 2.31 -0.42
CA ALA A 247 -0.18 2.60 -0.69
C ALA A 247 0.42 1.57 -1.67
N LYS A 248 1.12 2.07 -2.69
CA LYS A 248 1.78 1.26 -3.75
C LYS A 248 3.30 1.21 -3.59
N ILE A 249 3.82 1.96 -2.64
CA ILE A 249 5.23 1.97 -2.24
C ILE A 249 5.27 1.98 -0.72
N ILE A 250 6.13 1.14 -0.15
CA ILE A 250 6.53 1.18 1.26
C ILE A 250 8.03 1.35 1.31
N GLU A 251 8.50 2.36 2.02
CA GLU A 251 9.92 2.64 2.24
C GLU A 251 10.21 2.56 3.74
N LYS A 252 11.25 1.78 4.09
CA LYS A 252 11.75 1.64 5.47
C LYS A 252 13.26 1.69 5.47
N HIS A 253 13.85 2.36 6.47
CA HIS A 253 15.28 2.29 6.73
C HIS A 253 15.71 0.85 7.02
N PHE A 254 16.90 0.49 6.53
CA PHE A 254 17.42 -0.86 6.59
C PHE A 254 18.89 -0.89 7.06
N THR A 255 19.20 -1.84 7.92
CA THR A 255 20.57 -2.09 8.42
C THR A 255 20.81 -3.59 8.63
N LEU A 256 22.07 -3.99 8.68
CA LEU A 256 22.42 -5.36 9.11
C LEU A 256 22.29 -5.53 10.64
N SER A 257 22.49 -4.46 11.41
CA SER A 257 22.30 -4.49 12.86
C SER A 257 22.04 -3.08 13.42
N ARG A 258 21.03 -2.97 14.27
CA ARG A 258 20.67 -1.75 15.01
C ARG A 258 21.76 -1.33 16.02
N GLN A 259 22.69 -2.24 16.34
CA GLN A 259 23.79 -1.97 17.29
C GLN A 259 24.98 -1.27 16.62
N GLN A 260 25.01 -1.15 15.30
CA GLN A 260 26.03 -0.41 14.58
C GLN A 260 25.97 1.07 14.89
N LYS A 261 27.13 1.76 14.79
CA LYS A 261 27.21 3.21 14.97
C LYS A 261 26.89 3.92 13.67
N GLY A 262 26.03 4.90 13.71
CA GLY A 262 25.61 5.72 12.57
C GLY A 262 24.21 6.29 12.80
N PRO A 263 23.80 7.32 12.03
CA PRO A 263 22.59 8.08 12.29
C PRO A 263 21.30 7.25 12.19
N ASP A 264 21.25 6.27 11.30
CA ASP A 264 19.99 5.62 10.92
C ASP A 264 19.83 4.20 11.47
N HIS A 265 20.92 3.58 11.99
CA HIS A 265 20.90 2.16 12.35
C HIS A 265 19.83 1.81 13.37
N PHE A 266 19.65 2.66 14.38
CA PHE A 266 18.79 2.32 15.51
C PHE A 266 17.31 2.25 15.17
N ILE A 267 16.84 3.04 14.16
CA ILE A 267 15.46 3.05 13.68
C ILE A 267 15.20 2.03 12.55
N SER A 268 16.28 1.51 11.96
CA SER A 268 16.22 0.67 10.76
C SER A 268 15.65 -0.71 11.04
N LEU A 269 15.05 -1.33 10.05
CA LEU A 269 14.73 -2.76 10.10
C LEU A 269 16.01 -3.59 9.91
N GLU A 270 16.14 -4.65 10.70
CA GLU A 270 17.11 -5.70 10.46
C GLU A 270 16.58 -6.74 9.45
N PRO A 271 17.41 -7.64 8.87
CA PRO A 271 16.98 -8.54 7.78
C PRO A 271 15.73 -9.37 8.10
N ALA A 272 15.62 -9.92 9.32
CA ALA A 272 14.44 -10.69 9.72
C ALA A 272 13.16 -9.84 9.80
N MET A 273 13.28 -8.58 10.22
CA MET A 273 12.14 -7.66 10.31
C MET A 273 11.70 -7.20 8.92
N LEU A 274 12.64 -6.94 8.01
CA LEU A 274 12.31 -6.61 6.61
C LEU A 274 11.66 -7.80 5.91
N LYS A 275 12.14 -9.03 6.15
CA LYS A 275 11.48 -10.22 5.61
C LYS A 275 10.05 -10.38 6.12
N ASP A 276 9.80 -10.15 7.41
CA ASP A 276 8.45 -10.18 7.98
C ASP A 276 7.56 -9.12 7.33
N LEU A 277 8.08 -7.90 7.12
CA LEU A 277 7.38 -6.83 6.40
C LEU A 277 6.95 -7.30 5.00
N VAL A 278 7.90 -7.86 4.22
CA VAL A 278 7.64 -8.34 2.85
C VAL A 278 6.58 -9.44 2.87
N ASP A 279 6.78 -10.48 3.66
CA ASP A 279 5.87 -11.63 3.74
C ASP A 279 4.46 -11.19 4.19
N GLY A 280 4.38 -10.26 5.14
CA GLY A 280 3.11 -9.69 5.61
C GLY A 280 2.39 -8.89 4.53
N ILE A 281 3.10 -8.03 3.80
CA ILE A 281 2.53 -7.26 2.69
C ILE A 281 1.99 -8.18 1.60
N ARG A 282 2.73 -9.21 1.18
CA ARG A 282 2.27 -10.17 0.17
C ARG A 282 0.98 -10.90 0.60
N LYS A 283 0.84 -11.23 1.88
CA LYS A 283 -0.41 -11.81 2.43
C LYS A 283 -1.57 -10.80 2.40
N ILE A 284 -1.30 -9.53 2.76
CA ILE A 284 -2.31 -8.47 2.74
C ILE A 284 -2.79 -8.22 1.31
N GLU A 285 -1.91 -8.16 0.32
CA GLU A 285 -2.25 -7.96 -1.10
C GLU A 285 -3.25 -9.02 -1.59
N VAL A 286 -3.03 -10.29 -1.23
CA VAL A 286 -3.97 -11.37 -1.56
C VAL A 286 -5.30 -11.22 -0.80
N ALA A 287 -5.25 -10.79 0.46
CA ALA A 287 -6.44 -10.61 1.30
C ALA A 287 -7.32 -9.41 0.89
N LEU A 288 -6.75 -8.44 0.16
CA LEU A 288 -7.48 -7.26 -0.35
C LEU A 288 -8.35 -7.54 -1.59
N ALA A 289 -8.47 -8.80 -2.03
CA ALA A 289 -9.38 -9.17 -3.11
C ALA A 289 -10.83 -8.75 -2.78
N ASP A 290 -11.51 -8.13 -3.73
CA ASP A 290 -12.85 -7.53 -3.56
C ASP A 290 -14.00 -8.45 -4.01
N LYS A 291 -13.69 -9.65 -4.49
CA LYS A 291 -14.67 -10.60 -4.99
C LYS A 291 -15.26 -11.43 -3.85
N LYS A 292 -16.57 -11.23 -3.58
CA LYS A 292 -17.30 -12.10 -2.66
C LYS A 292 -17.66 -13.40 -3.35
N SER A 293 -16.98 -14.48 -2.97
CA SER A 293 -17.27 -15.85 -3.45
C SER A 293 -17.27 -16.80 -2.25
N ILE A 294 -17.90 -17.96 -2.42
CA ILE A 294 -17.87 -19.01 -1.41
C ILE A 294 -16.74 -19.96 -1.79
N SER A 295 -15.75 -20.11 -0.89
CA SER A 295 -14.69 -21.10 -1.09
C SER A 295 -15.21 -22.52 -0.94
N LYS A 296 -14.43 -23.50 -1.38
CA LYS A 296 -14.78 -24.92 -1.21
C LYS A 296 -14.90 -25.31 0.26
N GLU A 297 -14.06 -24.75 1.09
CA GLU A 297 -14.05 -24.96 2.54
C GLU A 297 -15.25 -24.30 3.19
N GLU A 298 -15.61 -23.06 2.81
CA GLU A 298 -16.82 -22.38 3.27
C GLU A 298 -18.10 -23.13 2.83
N GLN A 299 -18.11 -23.78 1.66
CA GLN A 299 -19.26 -24.55 1.20
C GLN A 299 -19.59 -25.67 2.19
N THR A 300 -18.57 -26.38 2.69
CA THR A 300 -18.76 -27.44 3.68
C THR A 300 -19.39 -26.89 4.98
N VAL A 301 -18.95 -25.70 5.43
CA VAL A 301 -19.55 -25.05 6.61
C VAL A 301 -20.97 -24.60 6.30
N ARG A 302 -21.20 -24.04 5.11
CA ARG A 302 -22.52 -23.58 4.66
C ARG A 302 -23.56 -24.70 4.67
N ASP A 303 -23.19 -25.91 4.21
CA ASP A 303 -24.08 -27.05 4.08
C ASP A 303 -24.68 -27.48 5.44
N TRP A 304 -23.91 -27.42 6.52
CA TRP A 304 -24.44 -27.75 7.84
C TRP A 304 -24.94 -26.54 8.65
N ALA A 305 -24.39 -25.33 8.42
CA ALA A 305 -24.69 -24.14 9.23
C ALA A 305 -25.96 -23.42 8.78
N PHE A 306 -26.26 -23.44 7.47
CA PHE A 306 -27.43 -22.77 6.92
C PHE A 306 -28.72 -23.53 7.30
N HIS A 307 -29.84 -22.85 7.12
CA HIS A 307 -31.16 -23.40 7.43
C HIS A 307 -31.93 -23.73 6.17
N SER A 308 -32.56 -24.87 6.18
CA SER A 308 -33.57 -25.29 5.20
C SER A 308 -34.97 -25.11 5.76
N VAL A 309 -35.93 -25.08 4.86
CA VAL A 309 -37.35 -25.21 5.21
C VAL A 309 -37.63 -26.64 5.63
N VAL A 310 -38.30 -26.83 6.77
CA VAL A 310 -38.61 -28.13 7.39
C VAL A 310 -40.08 -28.15 7.79
N SER A 311 -40.77 -29.27 7.57
CA SER A 311 -42.13 -29.47 8.05
C SER A 311 -42.19 -29.52 9.56
N ILE A 312 -43.12 -28.81 10.19
CA ILE A 312 -43.38 -28.85 11.65
C ILE A 312 -44.09 -30.17 12.00
N ASN A 313 -45.15 -30.45 11.28
CA ASN A 313 -46.00 -31.65 11.43
C ASN A 313 -46.01 -32.47 10.10
N GLU A 314 -46.72 -33.57 10.09
CA GLU A 314 -47.04 -34.28 8.90
C GLU A 314 -47.84 -33.39 7.90
N ILE A 315 -47.47 -33.33 6.64
CA ILE A 315 -48.16 -32.58 5.58
C ILE A 315 -48.57 -33.60 4.52
N LYS A 316 -49.87 -33.70 4.17
CA LYS A 316 -50.36 -34.61 3.20
C LYS A 316 -50.19 -34.09 1.76
N LYS A 317 -50.10 -35.01 0.82
CA LYS A 317 -50.10 -34.65 -0.61
C LYS A 317 -51.30 -33.77 -0.97
N GLY A 318 -51.02 -32.62 -1.61
CA GLY A 318 -52.02 -31.62 -1.99
C GLY A 318 -52.34 -30.59 -0.92
N GLU A 319 -51.84 -30.75 0.29
CA GLU A 319 -51.94 -29.76 1.37
C GLU A 319 -51.09 -28.52 1.04
N ILE A 320 -51.55 -27.36 1.48
CA ILE A 320 -50.91 -26.08 1.19
C ILE A 320 -49.78 -25.80 2.21
N PHE A 321 -48.61 -25.41 1.70
CA PHE A 321 -47.52 -24.90 2.55
C PHE A 321 -47.85 -23.52 3.12
N SER A 322 -47.69 -23.40 4.41
CA SER A 322 -47.92 -22.14 5.16
C SER A 322 -46.82 -21.90 6.20
N ILE A 323 -46.76 -20.69 6.74
CA ILE A 323 -45.87 -20.38 7.88
C ILE A 323 -46.23 -21.15 9.15
N ASP A 324 -47.42 -21.72 9.24
CA ASP A 324 -47.88 -22.49 10.41
C ASP A 324 -47.44 -23.97 10.38
N ASN A 325 -47.13 -24.51 9.14
CA ASN A 325 -46.70 -25.89 8.99
C ASN A 325 -45.24 -26.04 8.58
N LEU A 326 -44.51 -24.93 8.39
CA LEU A 326 -43.12 -24.90 8.01
C LEU A 326 -42.26 -24.07 8.99
N ILE A 327 -41.00 -24.47 9.18
CA ILE A 327 -40.06 -23.81 10.10
C ILE A 327 -38.63 -23.88 9.54
N PRO A 328 -37.76 -22.87 9.78
CA PRO A 328 -36.36 -22.97 9.43
C PRO A 328 -35.58 -23.86 10.41
N LYS A 329 -34.88 -24.88 9.90
CA LYS A 329 -33.96 -25.72 10.68
C LYS A 329 -32.68 -26.02 9.90
N ARG A 330 -31.60 -26.31 10.60
CA ARG A 330 -30.38 -26.87 10.04
C ARG A 330 -30.58 -28.34 9.67
N PRO A 331 -29.83 -28.87 8.67
CA PRO A 331 -28.79 -28.25 7.83
C PRO A 331 -29.35 -27.49 6.62
N GLY A 332 -28.45 -26.88 5.84
CA GLY A 332 -28.75 -26.09 4.64
C GLY A 332 -28.84 -26.92 3.34
N SER A 333 -29.24 -28.18 3.43
CA SER A 333 -29.25 -29.13 2.29
C SER A 333 -30.56 -29.16 1.48
N GLY A 334 -31.59 -28.45 1.94
CA GLY A 334 -32.90 -28.39 1.30
C GLY A 334 -33.23 -27.00 0.74
N ILE A 335 -34.55 -26.72 0.56
CA ILE A 335 -35.03 -25.39 0.18
C ILE A 335 -34.53 -24.38 1.22
N PRO A 336 -33.78 -23.32 0.81
CA PRO A 336 -33.26 -22.32 1.75
C PRO A 336 -34.37 -21.65 2.57
N ALA A 337 -34.15 -21.47 3.86
CA ALA A 337 -35.11 -20.86 4.79
C ALA A 337 -35.60 -19.46 4.37
N LYS A 338 -34.87 -18.75 3.49
CA LYS A 338 -35.30 -17.45 2.96
C LYS A 338 -36.66 -17.47 2.28
N PHE A 339 -37.11 -18.65 1.81
CA PHE A 339 -38.40 -18.81 1.15
C PHE A 339 -39.59 -18.86 2.16
N LEU A 340 -39.30 -18.72 3.43
CA LEU A 340 -40.30 -18.45 4.47
C LEU A 340 -40.48 -16.94 4.77
N ASP A 341 -39.57 -16.10 4.22
CA ASP A 341 -39.66 -14.66 4.37
C ASP A 341 -40.53 -14.04 3.28
N GLN A 342 -41.27 -12.98 3.63
CA GLN A 342 -42.19 -12.26 2.71
C GLN A 342 -41.54 -11.82 1.38
N LEU A 343 -40.22 -11.66 1.32
CA LEU A 343 -39.48 -11.30 0.09
C LEU A 343 -39.53 -12.41 -0.95
N TYR A 344 -39.68 -13.67 -0.53
CA TYR A 344 -39.61 -14.87 -1.38
C TYR A 344 -40.75 -15.85 -1.14
N ALA A 345 -41.69 -15.54 -0.22
CA ALA A 345 -42.73 -16.46 0.21
C ALA A 345 -43.61 -16.98 -0.93
N ASP A 346 -43.90 -16.15 -1.92
CA ASP A 346 -44.74 -16.50 -3.08
C ASP A 346 -44.21 -17.69 -3.89
N GLU A 347 -42.92 -18.00 -3.77
CA GLU A 347 -42.31 -19.14 -4.45
C GLU A 347 -42.59 -20.47 -3.74
N LEU A 348 -42.98 -20.47 -2.45
CA LEU A 348 -43.21 -21.65 -1.63
C LEU A 348 -44.55 -21.60 -0.89
N ILE A 349 -44.84 -20.55 -0.16
CA ILE A 349 -46.06 -20.38 0.62
C ILE A 349 -47.28 -20.32 -0.33
N GLY A 350 -48.35 -21.07 0.00
CA GLY A 350 -49.52 -21.19 -0.85
C GLY A 350 -49.38 -22.26 -1.95
N LYS A 351 -48.20 -22.84 -2.15
CA LYS A 351 -48.05 -24.04 -3.06
C LYS A 351 -48.49 -25.28 -2.33
N LYS A 352 -48.76 -26.36 -3.15
CA LYS A 352 -49.21 -27.64 -2.61
C LYS A 352 -48.06 -28.64 -2.50
N ALA A 353 -48.13 -29.51 -1.52
CA ALA A 353 -47.23 -30.63 -1.38
C ALA A 353 -47.44 -31.66 -2.52
N ALA A 354 -46.34 -32.08 -3.17
CA ALA A 354 -46.35 -33.04 -4.25
C ALA A 354 -46.50 -34.49 -3.75
N ARG A 355 -46.16 -34.75 -2.48
CA ARG A 355 -46.22 -36.04 -1.79
C ARG A 355 -46.50 -35.86 -0.32
N ASP A 356 -46.76 -36.96 0.37
CA ASP A 356 -46.84 -36.94 1.86
C ASP A 356 -45.42 -36.64 2.43
N LEU A 357 -45.37 -35.72 3.38
CA LEU A 357 -44.17 -35.31 4.10
C LEU A 357 -44.35 -35.58 5.61
N PRO A 358 -43.56 -36.49 6.19
CA PRO A 358 -43.56 -36.69 7.64
C PRO A 358 -43.18 -35.41 8.37
N ALA A 359 -43.52 -35.32 9.65
CA ALA A 359 -42.98 -34.25 10.50
C ALA A 359 -41.46 -34.25 10.52
N ASN A 360 -40.85 -33.07 10.67
CA ASN A 360 -39.41 -32.84 10.68
C ASN A 360 -38.67 -33.27 9.42
N THR A 361 -39.35 -33.18 8.27
CA THR A 361 -38.75 -33.44 6.94
C THR A 361 -38.15 -32.16 6.34
N ILE A 362 -36.89 -32.21 5.89
CA ILE A 362 -36.26 -31.15 5.12
C ILE A 362 -36.90 -31.15 3.71
N LEU A 363 -37.45 -30.01 3.29
CA LEU A 363 -38.11 -29.88 2.00
C LEU A 363 -37.05 -29.65 0.89
N SER A 364 -37.33 -30.31 -0.25
CA SER A 364 -36.69 -30.03 -1.54
C SER A 364 -37.70 -29.44 -2.53
N TRP A 365 -37.25 -28.89 -3.65
CA TRP A 365 -38.15 -28.38 -4.68
C TRP A 365 -38.99 -29.50 -5.36
N GLU A 366 -38.58 -30.76 -5.23
CA GLU A 366 -39.36 -31.93 -5.68
C GLU A 366 -40.60 -32.16 -4.81
N ASP A 367 -40.60 -31.63 -3.59
CA ASP A 367 -41.75 -31.75 -2.67
C ASP A 367 -42.83 -30.69 -2.95
N VAL A 368 -42.59 -29.75 -3.85
CA VAL A 368 -43.51 -28.69 -4.26
C VAL A 368 -44.22 -29.07 -5.55
N ALA A 369 -45.55 -29.12 -5.54
CA ALA A 369 -46.31 -29.42 -6.75
C ALA A 369 -46.14 -28.28 -7.79
N LYS A 370 -45.97 -28.67 -9.05
CA LYS A 370 -45.83 -27.77 -10.18
C LYS A 370 -47.14 -27.06 -10.50
#